data_276227e75b02fc701774ee757f45d79b
#
_entry.id   276227e75b02fc701774ee757f45d79b
#
_cell.length_a   1.000
_cell.length_b   1.000
_cell.length_c   1.000
_cell.angle_alpha   90.00
_cell.angle_beta   90.00
_cell.angle_gamma   90.00
#
_symmetry.space_group_name_H-M   'P 1'
#
loop_
_entity.id
_entity.type
_entity.pdbx_description
1 polymer ?
#
loop_
_entity_poly.entity_id
_entity_poly.type
_entity_poly.pdbx_seq_one_letter_code
_entity_poly.pdbx_strand_id
1 'polypeptide(L)'
;MLHVSLAPDPNRADRDSCFQQLFRDYPETGPWIDSLMSCHALRDTFITMPTGERHHAYYINRGARKTALVIHGWRDQAIKYFCLALMYERDLGYNVVIPDLHAHGQSEGEAIDMGWQNRHDVMHWMQIFRQDTMVVHGVSMGAATTMMLSAEPMPAGIRDLRFVEDCGYTTVWDEFSDQMNKLFSLPPFPLMHTSSLLCHLRYDWHFSQASALDAVRHCPYPMLFIHGDSDTFVPTAMVYRLYSAKPQPKALWIAKDTDHAHSYLNHRGEYTRRVRQFLSVSIP
;
A
#
# COMPACT_ATOMS: atom_id res chain seq x y z
N MET A 1 -15.92 13.32 12.29
CA MET A 1 -15.28 12.05 11.90
C MET A 1 -14.93 12.00 10.41
N LEU A 2 -15.87 11.98 9.47
CA LEU A 2 -15.57 11.89 8.03
C LEU A 2 -14.52 12.88 7.53
N HIS A 3 -14.66 14.16 7.87
CA HIS A 3 -13.71 15.18 7.44
C HIS A 3 -12.29 14.92 7.98
N VAL A 4 -12.16 14.44 9.21
CA VAL A 4 -10.84 14.15 9.81
C VAL A 4 -10.19 12.93 9.14
N SER A 5 -10.97 11.88 8.81
CA SER A 5 -10.43 10.63 8.28
C SER A 5 -10.27 10.62 6.75
N LEU A 6 -11.16 11.31 6.04
CA LEU A 6 -11.19 11.27 4.57
C LEU A 6 -10.70 12.56 3.90
N ALA A 7 -10.42 13.64 4.64
CA ALA A 7 -9.83 14.83 4.05
C ALA A 7 -8.37 14.56 3.63
N PRO A 8 -7.97 14.96 2.42
CA PRO A 8 -6.59 14.95 2.00
C PRO A 8 -5.70 15.76 2.95
N ASP A 9 -4.42 15.42 3.03
CA ASP A 9 -3.45 16.26 3.72
C ASP A 9 -3.33 17.59 2.96
N PRO A 10 -3.48 18.76 3.61
CA PRO A 10 -3.30 20.05 2.96
C PRO A 10 -1.88 20.26 2.43
N ASN A 11 -0.89 19.57 3.00
CA ASN A 11 0.52 19.62 2.57
C ASN A 11 0.90 18.42 1.69
N ARG A 12 -0.05 17.68 1.15
CA ARG A 12 0.21 16.46 0.35
C ARG A 12 1.16 16.64 -0.82
N ALA A 13 1.32 17.87 -1.32
CA ALA A 13 2.21 18.18 -2.44
C ALA A 13 3.61 18.64 -2.00
N ASP A 14 3.91 18.67 -0.71
CA ASP A 14 5.23 19.05 -0.19
C ASP A 14 6.24 17.91 -0.40
N ARG A 15 6.90 17.94 -1.56
CA ARG A 15 7.91 16.96 -1.95
C ARG A 15 9.23 17.14 -1.18
N ASP A 16 9.61 18.39 -0.93
CA ASP A 16 10.93 18.69 -0.34
C ASP A 16 11.03 18.17 1.09
N SER A 17 10.00 18.38 1.90
CA SER A 17 9.91 17.84 3.25
C SER A 17 9.98 16.30 3.26
N CYS A 18 9.31 15.65 2.30
CA CYS A 18 9.32 14.19 2.18
C CYS A 18 10.68 13.64 1.75
N PHE A 19 11.39 14.31 0.83
CA PHE A 19 12.76 13.92 0.50
C PHE A 19 13.71 14.13 1.67
N GLN A 20 13.58 15.22 2.42
CA GLN A 20 14.39 15.45 3.62
C GLN A 20 14.18 14.37 4.68
N GLN A 21 12.93 13.95 4.89
CA GLN A 21 12.62 12.83 5.80
C GLN A 21 13.20 11.52 5.26
N LEU A 22 13.00 11.20 3.98
CA LEU A 22 13.54 10.00 3.34
C LEU A 22 15.07 9.91 3.50
N PHE A 23 15.80 10.99 3.23
CA PHE A 23 17.27 11.00 3.31
C PHE A 23 17.80 10.93 4.75
N ARG A 24 17.02 11.40 5.74
CA ARG A 24 17.36 11.25 7.15
C ARG A 24 17.19 9.80 7.61
N ASP A 25 16.07 9.15 7.24
CA ASP A 25 15.75 7.80 7.70
C ASP A 25 16.46 6.72 6.88
N TYR A 26 16.78 7.04 5.61
CA TYR A 26 17.38 6.15 4.61
C TYR A 26 18.44 6.90 3.78
N PRO A 27 19.60 7.27 4.37
CA PRO A 27 20.60 8.12 3.71
C PRO A 27 21.14 7.55 2.40
N GLU A 28 21.12 6.23 2.23
CA GLU A 28 21.54 5.56 0.99
C GLU A 28 20.62 5.85 -0.21
N THR A 29 19.42 6.35 0.01
CA THR A 29 18.46 6.65 -1.07
C THR A 29 18.88 7.86 -1.89
N GLY A 30 19.54 8.86 -1.30
CA GLY A 30 20.01 10.04 -2.01
C GLY A 30 20.96 9.71 -3.18
N PRO A 31 22.15 9.13 -2.93
CA PRO A 31 23.07 8.73 -3.98
C PRO A 31 22.47 7.75 -4.99
N TRP A 32 21.54 6.88 -4.55
CA TRP A 32 20.86 5.95 -5.45
C TRP A 32 19.88 6.69 -6.39
N ILE A 33 19.10 7.65 -5.88
CA ILE A 33 18.21 8.49 -6.71
C ILE A 33 19.04 9.29 -7.73
N ASP A 34 20.14 9.90 -7.32
CA ASP A 34 21.06 10.63 -8.22
C ASP A 34 21.58 9.73 -9.35
N SER A 35 21.93 8.49 -9.02
CA SER A 35 22.36 7.48 -10.01
C SER A 35 21.23 7.14 -11.00
N LEU A 36 19.99 7.00 -10.53
CA LEU A 36 18.84 6.73 -11.39
C LEU A 36 18.51 7.89 -12.29
N MET A 37 18.64 9.13 -11.80
CA MET A 37 18.42 10.34 -12.58
C MET A 37 19.48 10.52 -13.65
N SER A 38 20.76 10.29 -13.32
CA SER A 38 21.88 10.42 -14.26
C SER A 38 21.80 9.47 -15.46
N CYS A 39 21.22 8.28 -15.25
CA CYS A 39 20.99 7.31 -16.34
C CYS A 39 19.56 7.32 -16.89
N HIS A 40 18.74 8.33 -16.57
CA HIS A 40 17.35 8.48 -16.99
C HIS A 40 16.44 7.29 -16.66
N ALA A 41 16.78 6.51 -15.63
CA ALA A 41 15.99 5.36 -15.21
C ALA A 41 14.78 5.75 -14.34
N LEU A 42 14.87 6.84 -13.55
CA LEU A 42 13.77 7.40 -12.76
C LEU A 42 12.96 8.39 -13.61
N ARG A 43 11.67 8.21 -13.63
CA ARG A 43 10.71 9.07 -14.32
C ARG A 43 9.61 9.53 -13.37
N ASP A 44 9.19 10.75 -13.56
CA ASP A 44 8.01 11.40 -12.98
C ASP A 44 6.90 11.31 -14.05
N THR A 45 5.80 10.64 -13.74
CA THR A 45 4.80 10.24 -14.74
C THR A 45 3.39 10.58 -14.26
N PHE A 46 2.58 11.14 -15.17
CA PHE A 46 1.15 11.33 -14.96
C PHE A 46 0.35 10.51 -15.96
N ILE A 47 -0.73 9.90 -15.51
CA ILE A 47 -1.71 9.24 -16.37
C ILE A 47 -3.11 9.76 -16.07
N THR A 48 -4.01 9.65 -17.04
CA THR A 48 -5.43 9.92 -16.83
C THR A 48 -6.12 8.61 -16.45
N MET A 49 -6.76 8.60 -15.30
CA MET A 49 -7.53 7.46 -14.82
C MET A 49 -8.85 7.31 -15.60
N PRO A 50 -9.51 6.15 -15.58
CA PRO A 50 -10.83 5.98 -16.18
C PRO A 50 -11.90 6.95 -15.65
N THR A 51 -11.71 7.48 -14.45
CA THR A 51 -12.54 8.54 -13.85
C THR A 51 -12.35 9.92 -14.48
N GLY A 52 -11.30 10.10 -15.29
CA GLY A 52 -10.91 11.38 -15.88
C GLY A 52 -9.90 12.18 -15.05
N GLU A 53 -9.61 11.78 -13.83
CA GLU A 53 -8.63 12.41 -12.95
C GLU A 53 -7.19 12.09 -13.38
N ARG A 54 -6.27 13.01 -13.13
CA ARG A 54 -4.84 12.81 -13.37
C ARG A 54 -4.17 12.31 -12.12
N HIS A 55 -3.60 11.11 -12.19
CA HIS A 55 -2.82 10.52 -11.12
C HIS A 55 -1.34 10.47 -11.47
N HIS A 56 -0.52 10.62 -10.45
CA HIS A 56 0.93 10.68 -10.52
C HIS A 56 1.56 9.37 -10.05
N ALA A 57 2.72 9.03 -10.62
CA ALA A 57 3.61 7.99 -10.08
C ALA A 57 5.07 8.28 -10.42
N TYR A 58 5.96 7.82 -9.54
CA TYR A 58 7.35 7.60 -9.91
C TYR A 58 7.50 6.21 -10.54
N TYR A 59 8.25 6.15 -11.63
CA TYR A 59 8.57 4.91 -12.31
C TYR A 59 10.07 4.74 -12.51
N ILE A 60 10.61 3.63 -12.04
CA ILE A 60 12.02 3.25 -12.19
C ILE A 60 12.09 2.10 -13.18
N ASN A 61 12.75 2.33 -14.33
CA ASN A 61 12.92 1.34 -15.38
C ASN A 61 14.40 1.07 -15.66
N ARG A 62 14.85 -0.12 -15.29
CA ARG A 62 16.20 -0.64 -15.59
C ARG A 62 16.18 -1.77 -16.62
N GLY A 63 15.08 -1.92 -17.35
CA GLY A 63 14.90 -2.97 -18.34
C GLY A 63 14.63 -4.35 -17.77
N ALA A 64 14.23 -4.45 -16.51
CA ALA A 64 13.85 -5.71 -15.88
C ALA A 64 12.57 -6.29 -16.51
N ARG A 65 12.45 -7.62 -16.54
CA ARG A 65 11.23 -8.33 -17.00
C ARG A 65 10.18 -8.53 -15.90
N LYS A 66 10.33 -7.84 -14.78
CA LYS A 66 9.47 -7.94 -13.60
C LYS A 66 9.27 -6.55 -13.00
N THR A 67 8.06 -6.27 -12.52
CA THR A 67 7.67 -4.97 -11.97
C THR A 67 7.11 -5.13 -10.56
N ALA A 68 7.54 -4.25 -9.66
CA ALA A 68 6.95 -4.05 -8.34
C ALA A 68 6.12 -2.78 -8.33
N LEU A 69 4.88 -2.85 -7.85
CA LEU A 69 4.08 -1.69 -7.46
C LEU A 69 4.17 -1.52 -5.95
N VAL A 70 4.58 -0.34 -5.49
CA VAL A 70 4.69 -0.03 -4.06
C VAL A 70 3.63 1.00 -3.70
N ILE A 71 2.72 0.65 -2.78
CA ILE A 71 1.51 1.39 -2.47
C ILE A 71 1.62 1.97 -1.05
N HIS A 72 1.56 3.29 -0.97
CA HIS A 72 1.75 4.05 0.27
C HIS A 72 0.55 4.03 1.22
N GLY A 73 0.76 4.47 2.46
CA GLY A 73 -0.24 4.56 3.53
C GLY A 73 -1.12 5.83 3.47
N TRP A 74 -2.00 5.93 4.46
CA TRP A 74 -2.92 7.05 4.65
C TRP A 74 -2.17 8.37 4.89
N ARG A 75 -2.57 9.43 4.18
CA ARG A 75 -1.96 10.77 4.20
C ARG A 75 -0.45 10.78 3.92
N ASP A 76 0.01 9.78 3.21
CA ASP A 76 1.39 9.65 2.79
C ASP A 76 1.54 9.95 1.30
N GLN A 77 2.72 9.79 0.74
CA GLN A 77 2.98 9.98 -0.68
C GLN A 77 4.13 9.08 -1.15
N ALA A 78 4.21 8.88 -2.47
CA ALA A 78 5.14 7.98 -3.13
C ALA A 78 6.61 8.17 -2.69
N ILE A 79 7.05 9.40 -2.45
CA ILE A 79 8.44 9.73 -2.11
C ILE A 79 8.93 8.98 -0.87
N LYS A 80 8.11 8.86 0.16
CA LYS A 80 8.48 8.19 1.41
C LYS A 80 8.76 6.69 1.24
N TYR A 81 8.28 6.12 0.13
CA TYR A 81 8.40 4.70 -0.20
C TYR A 81 9.58 4.38 -1.16
N PHE A 82 10.42 5.38 -1.47
CA PHE A 82 11.66 5.13 -2.22
C PHE A 82 12.62 4.16 -1.52
N CYS A 83 12.53 4.03 -0.20
CA CYS A 83 13.27 3.01 0.54
C CYS A 83 12.88 1.58 0.12
N LEU A 84 11.60 1.30 -0.07
CA LEU A 84 11.13 0.01 -0.61
C LEU A 84 11.44 -0.11 -2.12
N ALA A 85 11.35 1.00 -2.86
CA ALA A 85 11.73 1.00 -4.27
C ALA A 85 13.21 0.66 -4.45
N LEU A 86 14.09 1.17 -3.59
CA LEU A 86 15.50 0.82 -3.58
C LEU A 86 15.70 -0.68 -3.33
N MET A 87 14.99 -1.27 -2.36
CA MET A 87 15.01 -2.72 -2.12
C MET A 87 14.59 -3.49 -3.37
N TYR A 88 13.49 -3.11 -4.00
CA TYR A 88 13.00 -3.83 -5.18
C TYR A 88 13.92 -3.65 -6.39
N GLU A 89 14.40 -2.45 -6.68
CA GLU A 89 15.27 -2.19 -7.84
C GLU A 89 16.65 -2.78 -7.63
N ARG A 90 17.35 -2.32 -6.57
CA ARG A 90 18.77 -2.64 -6.35
C ARG A 90 18.98 -4.08 -5.87
N ASP A 91 18.17 -4.49 -4.86
CA ASP A 91 18.42 -5.75 -4.15
C ASP A 91 17.68 -6.93 -4.78
N LEU A 92 16.53 -6.69 -5.45
CA LEU A 92 15.68 -7.74 -6.02
C LEU A 92 15.60 -7.70 -7.56
N GLY A 93 16.06 -6.62 -8.21
CA GLY A 93 16.16 -6.49 -9.67
C GLY A 93 14.82 -6.33 -10.37
N TYR A 94 13.90 -5.56 -9.82
CA TYR A 94 12.61 -5.20 -10.41
C TYR A 94 12.64 -3.79 -11.03
N ASN A 95 11.85 -3.54 -12.05
CA ASN A 95 11.34 -2.18 -12.28
C ASN A 95 10.37 -1.84 -11.15
N VAL A 96 10.23 -0.55 -10.82
CA VAL A 96 9.35 -0.15 -9.71
C VAL A 96 8.42 0.97 -10.14
N VAL A 97 7.14 0.87 -9.76
CA VAL A 97 6.14 1.93 -9.88
C VAL A 97 5.66 2.28 -8.48
N ILE A 98 5.67 3.56 -8.15
CA ILE A 98 5.21 4.07 -6.86
C ILE A 98 4.17 5.15 -7.15
N PRO A 99 2.88 4.81 -7.24
CA PRO A 99 1.83 5.78 -7.47
C PRO A 99 1.57 6.62 -6.21
N ASP A 100 1.26 7.89 -6.41
CA ASP A 100 0.47 8.64 -5.46
C ASP A 100 -0.99 8.21 -5.64
N LEU A 101 -1.61 7.68 -4.60
CA LEU A 101 -3.01 7.26 -4.63
C LEU A 101 -3.94 8.47 -4.80
N HIS A 102 -5.21 8.23 -5.17
CA HIS A 102 -6.24 9.25 -5.24
C HIS A 102 -6.24 10.13 -3.99
N ALA A 103 -6.31 11.43 -4.16
CA ALA A 103 -6.28 12.45 -3.10
C ALA A 103 -4.96 12.51 -2.27
N HIS A 104 -3.86 11.93 -2.76
CA HIS A 104 -2.54 11.95 -2.13
C HIS A 104 -1.46 12.51 -3.07
N GLY A 105 -0.35 12.97 -2.50
CA GLY A 105 0.80 13.46 -3.26
C GLY A 105 0.41 14.44 -4.36
N GLN A 106 0.82 14.16 -5.59
CA GLN A 106 0.52 14.95 -6.78
C GLN A 106 -0.71 14.44 -7.55
N SER A 107 -1.36 13.37 -7.08
CA SER A 107 -2.59 12.87 -7.70
C SER A 107 -3.79 13.74 -7.34
N GLU A 108 -4.71 13.91 -8.30
CA GLU A 108 -5.98 14.58 -8.08
C GLU A 108 -6.86 13.77 -7.13
N GLY A 109 -7.95 14.35 -6.67
CA GLY A 109 -8.92 13.75 -5.77
C GLY A 109 -9.34 14.67 -4.63
N GLU A 110 -10.58 14.52 -4.20
CA GLU A 110 -11.19 15.35 -3.16
C GLU A 110 -11.28 14.68 -1.78
N ALA A 111 -11.24 13.36 -1.74
CA ALA A 111 -11.39 12.59 -0.52
C ALA A 111 -10.61 11.27 -0.54
N ILE A 112 -10.00 10.92 0.58
CA ILE A 112 -9.34 9.63 0.79
C ILE A 112 -10.42 8.55 0.90
N ASP A 113 -10.27 7.44 0.18
CA ASP A 113 -11.25 6.35 0.14
C ASP A 113 -10.85 5.11 0.96
N MET A 114 -9.80 5.22 1.75
CA MET A 114 -9.29 4.14 2.60
C MET A 114 -8.99 2.84 1.82
N GLY A 115 -8.53 2.99 0.58
CA GLY A 115 -8.16 1.87 -0.28
C GLY A 115 -9.30 1.24 -1.07
N TRP A 116 -10.55 1.62 -0.82
CA TRP A 116 -11.70 0.99 -1.49
C TRP A 116 -11.74 1.25 -3.00
N GLN A 117 -11.74 2.52 -3.42
CA GLN A 117 -11.66 2.85 -4.85
C GLN A 117 -10.23 2.78 -5.38
N ASN A 118 -9.24 3.12 -4.56
CA ASN A 118 -7.82 3.04 -4.90
C ASN A 118 -7.39 1.68 -5.47
N ARG A 119 -8.07 0.57 -5.11
CA ARG A 119 -7.76 -0.74 -5.69
C ARG A 119 -7.95 -0.78 -7.21
N HIS A 120 -8.92 -0.02 -7.74
CA HIS A 120 -9.13 0.11 -9.18
C HIS A 120 -8.06 0.97 -9.84
N ASP A 121 -7.59 2.03 -9.17
CA ASP A 121 -6.48 2.86 -9.64
C ASP A 121 -5.19 2.04 -9.71
N VAL A 122 -4.90 1.25 -8.66
CA VAL A 122 -3.74 0.33 -8.65
C VAL A 122 -3.86 -0.70 -9.77
N MET A 123 -5.06 -1.24 -10.02
CA MET A 123 -5.32 -2.13 -11.16
C MET A 123 -4.97 -1.45 -12.49
N HIS A 124 -5.33 -0.18 -12.66
CA HIS A 124 -5.01 0.57 -13.88
C HIS A 124 -3.50 0.78 -14.04
N TRP A 125 -2.79 1.12 -12.97
CA TRP A 125 -1.33 1.15 -12.96
C TRP A 125 -0.70 -0.21 -13.31
N MET A 126 -1.24 -1.32 -12.79
CA MET A 126 -0.80 -2.67 -13.17
C MET A 126 -0.97 -2.94 -14.66
N GLN A 127 -2.06 -2.49 -15.28
CA GLN A 127 -2.30 -2.67 -16.72
C GLN A 127 -1.27 -1.91 -17.57
N ILE A 128 -0.93 -0.68 -17.18
CA ILE A 128 0.02 0.18 -17.93
C ILE A 128 1.45 -0.36 -17.81
N PHE A 129 1.88 -0.75 -16.61
CA PHE A 129 3.26 -1.21 -16.33
C PHE A 129 3.39 -2.74 -16.25
N ARG A 130 2.48 -3.42 -16.93
CA ARG A 130 2.41 -4.91 -16.93
C ARG A 130 3.68 -5.56 -17.43
N GLN A 131 4.10 -6.58 -16.68
CA GLN A 131 5.15 -7.54 -17.03
C GLN A 131 4.69 -8.97 -16.72
N ASP A 132 5.42 -9.98 -17.20
CA ASP A 132 5.12 -11.38 -16.92
C ASP A 132 5.14 -11.71 -15.43
N THR A 133 6.00 -11.05 -14.66
CA THR A 133 6.12 -11.18 -13.22
C THR A 133 5.82 -9.84 -12.57
N MET A 134 4.87 -9.82 -11.64
CA MET A 134 4.51 -8.63 -10.89
C MET A 134 4.38 -8.91 -9.40
N VAL A 135 4.74 -7.92 -8.60
CA VAL A 135 4.42 -7.88 -7.17
C VAL A 135 3.73 -6.56 -6.83
N VAL A 136 2.67 -6.63 -6.04
CA VAL A 136 2.02 -5.47 -5.44
C VAL A 136 2.32 -5.48 -3.95
N HIS A 137 2.97 -4.44 -3.47
CA HIS A 137 3.42 -4.32 -2.10
C HIS A 137 2.84 -3.06 -1.47
N GLY A 138 1.93 -3.21 -0.54
CA GLY A 138 1.30 -2.10 0.16
C GLY A 138 1.69 -2.02 1.63
N VAL A 139 1.68 -0.81 2.18
CA VAL A 139 1.94 -0.53 3.59
C VAL A 139 0.73 0.19 4.19
N SER A 140 0.24 -0.24 5.36
CA SER A 140 -0.88 0.37 6.08
C SER A 140 -2.16 0.43 5.23
N MET A 141 -2.72 1.61 4.94
CA MET A 141 -3.82 1.77 3.98
C MET A 141 -3.47 1.16 2.60
N GLY A 142 -2.22 1.29 2.15
CA GLY A 142 -1.75 0.65 0.93
C GLY A 142 -1.78 -0.87 1.01
N ALA A 143 -1.53 -1.46 2.18
CA ALA A 143 -1.67 -2.89 2.41
C ALA A 143 -3.13 -3.34 2.33
N ALA A 144 -4.05 -2.59 2.93
CA ALA A 144 -5.48 -2.84 2.80
C ALA A 144 -5.94 -2.72 1.34
N THR A 145 -5.46 -1.70 0.61
CA THR A 145 -5.69 -1.54 -0.84
C THR A 145 -5.20 -2.77 -1.61
N THR A 146 -3.98 -3.22 -1.32
CA THR A 146 -3.35 -4.40 -1.95
C THR A 146 -4.14 -5.68 -1.70
N MET A 147 -4.63 -5.87 -0.48
CA MET A 147 -5.48 -7.01 -0.13
C MET A 147 -6.84 -6.94 -0.83
N MET A 148 -7.51 -5.77 -0.84
CA MET A 148 -8.79 -5.60 -1.53
C MET A 148 -8.64 -5.78 -3.05
N LEU A 149 -7.55 -5.28 -3.63
CA LEU A 149 -7.19 -5.52 -5.03
C LEU A 149 -7.07 -7.01 -5.35
N SER A 150 -6.51 -7.81 -4.45
CA SER A 150 -6.19 -9.22 -4.72
C SER A 150 -7.40 -10.13 -5.02
N ALA A 151 -8.61 -9.65 -4.74
CA ALA A 151 -9.86 -10.34 -5.07
C ALA A 151 -10.49 -9.89 -6.41
N GLU A 152 -9.93 -8.86 -7.05
CA GLU A 152 -10.43 -8.36 -8.32
C GLU A 152 -9.93 -9.23 -9.49
N PRO A 153 -10.65 -9.26 -10.62
CA PRO A 153 -10.16 -9.91 -11.85
C PRO A 153 -8.87 -9.27 -12.34
N MET A 154 -7.77 -10.04 -12.38
CA MET A 154 -6.46 -9.52 -12.73
C MET A 154 -6.28 -9.33 -14.24
N PRO A 155 -5.41 -8.38 -14.68
CA PRO A 155 -5.09 -8.19 -16.09
C PRO A 155 -4.50 -9.46 -16.71
N ALA A 156 -4.95 -9.81 -17.91
CA ALA A 156 -4.40 -10.94 -18.64
C ALA A 156 -2.91 -10.74 -18.97
N GLY A 157 -2.14 -11.84 -19.02
CA GLY A 157 -0.73 -11.83 -19.39
C GLY A 157 0.26 -11.67 -18.24
N ILE A 158 -0.18 -11.56 -16.99
CA ILE A 158 0.66 -11.70 -15.82
C ILE A 158 0.72 -13.18 -15.45
N ARG A 159 1.90 -13.79 -15.47
CA ARG A 159 2.08 -15.22 -15.22
C ARG A 159 2.40 -15.52 -13.76
N ASP A 160 3.15 -14.65 -13.11
CA ASP A 160 3.51 -14.73 -11.69
C ASP A 160 3.12 -13.41 -11.01
N LEU A 161 2.02 -13.44 -10.27
CA LEU A 161 1.51 -12.30 -9.50
C LEU A 161 1.54 -12.65 -8.01
N ARG A 162 2.16 -11.78 -7.23
CA ARG A 162 2.28 -11.94 -5.78
C ARG A 162 1.92 -10.66 -5.06
N PHE A 163 1.43 -10.82 -3.83
CA PHE A 163 1.05 -9.71 -2.97
C PHE A 163 1.88 -9.71 -1.70
N VAL A 164 2.30 -8.51 -1.28
CA VAL A 164 2.93 -8.28 0.03
C VAL A 164 2.12 -7.20 0.73
N GLU A 165 1.62 -7.51 1.89
CA GLU A 165 0.95 -6.54 2.76
C GLU A 165 1.78 -6.33 4.02
N ASP A 166 1.98 -5.09 4.44
CA ASP A 166 2.68 -4.69 5.65
C ASP A 166 1.76 -3.80 6.49
N CYS A 167 1.42 -4.26 7.68
CA CYS A 167 0.58 -3.61 8.69
C CYS A 167 -0.81 -3.12 8.20
N GLY A 168 -1.46 -3.91 7.32
CA GLY A 168 -2.81 -3.61 6.85
C GLY A 168 -3.91 -3.96 7.86
N TYR A 169 -5.05 -3.26 7.76
CA TYR A 169 -6.21 -3.50 8.61
C TYR A 169 -7.22 -4.49 7.99
N THR A 170 -8.08 -5.07 8.83
CA THR A 170 -9.12 -6.02 8.42
C THR A 170 -10.23 -5.38 7.61
N THR A 171 -10.77 -4.29 8.10
CA THR A 171 -11.84 -3.50 7.45
C THR A 171 -11.70 -2.04 7.85
N VAL A 172 -12.21 -1.12 7.03
CA VAL A 172 -12.30 0.31 7.43
C VAL A 172 -13.18 0.47 8.67
N TRP A 173 -14.20 -0.38 8.83
CA TRP A 173 -15.03 -0.38 10.03
C TRP A 173 -14.25 -0.73 11.28
N ASP A 174 -13.45 -1.81 11.25
CA ASP A 174 -12.65 -2.24 12.40
C ASP A 174 -11.62 -1.18 12.78
N GLU A 175 -10.90 -0.66 11.78
CA GLU A 175 -9.87 0.38 11.96
C GLU A 175 -10.45 1.65 12.57
N PHE A 176 -11.52 2.20 11.99
CA PHE A 176 -12.13 3.41 12.52
C PHE A 176 -12.78 3.23 13.88
N SER A 177 -13.33 2.04 14.17
CA SER A 177 -13.89 1.72 15.49
C SER A 177 -12.79 1.68 16.55
N ASP A 178 -11.65 1.08 16.23
CA ASP A 178 -10.49 1.01 17.13
C ASP A 178 -9.92 2.41 17.39
N GLN A 179 -9.68 3.20 16.35
CA GLN A 179 -9.18 4.57 16.48
C GLN A 179 -10.14 5.46 17.27
N MET A 180 -11.45 5.34 17.03
CA MET A 180 -12.45 6.11 17.77
C MET A 180 -12.44 5.76 19.26
N ASN A 181 -12.32 4.48 19.59
CA ASN A 181 -12.23 4.05 20.97
C ASN A 181 -10.93 4.56 21.65
N LYS A 182 -9.78 4.46 20.95
CA LYS A 182 -8.48 4.93 21.47
C LYS A 182 -8.43 6.43 21.69
N LEU A 183 -8.89 7.22 20.70
CA LEU A 183 -8.75 8.67 20.72
C LEU A 183 -9.82 9.38 21.54
N PHE A 184 -11.02 8.83 21.59
CA PHE A 184 -12.19 9.52 22.16
C PHE A 184 -12.91 8.70 23.23
N SER A 185 -12.53 7.44 23.46
CA SER A 185 -13.23 6.51 24.36
C SER A 185 -14.73 6.40 24.06
N LEU A 186 -15.10 6.50 22.78
CA LEU A 186 -16.49 6.46 22.32
C LEU A 186 -16.83 5.08 21.72
N PRO A 187 -18.04 4.56 21.98
CA PRO A 187 -18.50 3.35 21.34
C PRO A 187 -18.80 3.57 19.85
N PRO A 188 -18.72 2.51 19.01
CA PRO A 188 -19.03 2.62 17.58
C PRO A 188 -20.44 3.14 17.27
N PHE A 189 -21.43 2.76 18.06
CA PHE A 189 -22.80 3.23 17.89
C PHE A 189 -23.07 4.53 18.68
N PRO A 190 -23.75 5.54 18.11
CA PRO A 190 -24.30 5.57 16.74
C PRO A 190 -23.32 6.18 15.70
N LEU A 191 -22.18 6.74 16.11
CA LEU A 191 -21.30 7.57 15.28
C LEU A 191 -20.76 6.86 14.05
N MET A 192 -20.34 5.62 14.18
CA MET A 192 -19.82 4.83 13.05
C MET A 192 -20.91 4.58 12.00
N HIS A 193 -22.15 4.27 12.42
CA HIS A 193 -23.26 4.03 11.51
C HIS A 193 -23.64 5.30 10.75
N THR A 194 -23.76 6.43 11.44
CA THR A 194 -24.08 7.72 10.81
C THR A 194 -22.96 8.18 9.89
N SER A 195 -21.68 7.99 10.28
CA SER A 195 -20.54 8.34 9.45
C SER A 195 -20.47 7.46 8.19
N SER A 196 -20.73 6.15 8.30
CA SER A 196 -20.77 5.24 7.17
C SER A 196 -21.91 5.57 6.20
N LEU A 197 -23.09 5.93 6.72
CA LEU A 197 -24.22 6.40 5.90
C LEU A 197 -23.87 7.69 5.17
N LEU A 198 -23.30 8.67 5.86
CA LEU A 198 -22.87 9.94 5.24
C LEU A 198 -21.76 9.72 4.19
N CYS A 199 -20.84 8.76 4.43
CA CYS A 199 -19.84 8.35 3.46
C CYS A 199 -20.50 7.81 2.19
N HIS A 200 -21.49 6.94 2.34
CA HIS A 200 -22.24 6.42 1.21
C HIS A 200 -22.96 7.52 0.43
N LEU A 201 -23.67 8.41 1.11
CA LEU A 201 -24.42 9.50 0.45
C LEU A 201 -23.51 10.49 -0.29
N ARG A 202 -22.25 10.66 0.16
CA ARG A 202 -21.32 11.64 -0.41
C ARG A 202 -20.31 11.04 -1.38
N TYR A 203 -19.87 9.81 -1.16
CA TYR A 203 -18.75 9.17 -1.85
C TYR A 203 -19.10 7.80 -2.45
N ASP A 204 -20.36 7.37 -2.33
CA ASP A 204 -20.92 6.14 -2.90
C ASP A 204 -20.26 4.84 -2.41
N TRP A 205 -19.79 4.82 -1.15
CA TRP A 205 -19.31 3.59 -0.51
C TRP A 205 -19.56 3.58 1.00
N HIS A 206 -19.72 2.37 1.57
CA HIS A 206 -19.89 2.14 3.00
C HIS A 206 -18.60 1.61 3.62
N PHE A 207 -18.33 1.96 4.89
CA PHE A 207 -17.15 1.45 5.62
C PHE A 207 -17.09 -0.08 5.66
N SER A 208 -18.21 -0.77 5.69
CA SER A 208 -18.29 -2.24 5.67
C SER A 208 -17.94 -2.86 4.32
N GLN A 209 -18.01 -2.11 3.21
CA GLN A 209 -17.61 -2.60 1.88
C GLN A 209 -16.09 -2.66 1.75
N ALA A 210 -15.37 -1.72 2.37
CA ALA A 210 -13.91 -1.68 2.36
C ALA A 210 -13.35 -2.73 3.33
N SER A 211 -13.38 -3.98 2.90
CA SER A 211 -13.03 -5.17 3.68
C SER A 211 -11.88 -5.95 3.04
N ALA A 212 -10.67 -5.72 3.55
CA ALA A 212 -9.51 -6.56 3.21
C ALA A 212 -9.71 -8.00 3.68
N LEU A 213 -10.41 -8.19 4.83
CA LEU A 213 -10.70 -9.51 5.38
C LEU A 213 -11.57 -10.36 4.44
N ASP A 214 -12.57 -9.77 3.80
CA ASP A 214 -13.39 -10.48 2.83
C ASP A 214 -12.64 -10.72 1.52
N ALA A 215 -11.84 -9.75 1.08
CA ALA A 215 -11.04 -9.88 -0.14
C ALA A 215 -10.03 -11.02 -0.05
N VAL A 216 -9.27 -11.13 1.05
CA VAL A 216 -8.24 -12.18 1.17
C VAL A 216 -8.82 -13.59 1.17
N ARG A 217 -10.08 -13.79 1.57
CA ARG A 217 -10.77 -15.09 1.48
C ARG A 217 -10.89 -15.60 0.05
N HIS A 218 -10.98 -14.68 -0.90
CA HIS A 218 -11.19 -14.97 -2.32
C HIS A 218 -9.90 -14.82 -3.16
N CYS A 219 -8.80 -14.41 -2.55
CA CYS A 219 -7.52 -14.22 -3.23
C CYS A 219 -6.87 -15.57 -3.56
N PRO A 220 -6.67 -15.93 -4.85
CA PRO A 220 -6.00 -17.17 -5.23
C PRO A 220 -4.47 -17.04 -5.26
N TYR A 221 -3.95 -15.81 -5.22
CA TYR A 221 -2.52 -15.52 -5.42
C TYR A 221 -1.72 -15.66 -4.12
N PRO A 222 -0.40 -15.95 -4.20
CA PRO A 222 0.48 -15.95 -3.04
C PRO A 222 0.47 -14.58 -2.36
N MET A 223 0.43 -14.59 -1.02
CA MET A 223 0.44 -13.38 -0.21
C MET A 223 1.38 -13.52 0.99
N LEU A 224 2.28 -12.54 1.16
CA LEU A 224 3.11 -12.39 2.35
C LEU A 224 2.46 -11.33 3.26
N PHE A 225 2.22 -11.70 4.50
CA PHE A 225 1.74 -10.84 5.56
C PHE A 225 2.91 -10.44 6.44
N ILE A 226 3.07 -9.13 6.68
CA ILE A 226 4.08 -8.54 7.55
C ILE A 226 3.36 -7.64 8.56
N HIS A 227 3.79 -7.66 9.83
CA HIS A 227 3.22 -6.77 10.85
C HIS A 227 4.19 -6.61 12.01
N GLY A 228 4.23 -5.44 12.63
CA GLY A 228 4.95 -5.23 13.89
C GLY A 228 4.20 -5.84 15.08
N ASP A 229 4.92 -6.43 16.03
CA ASP A 229 4.30 -7.00 17.24
C ASP A 229 3.84 -5.96 18.26
N SER A 230 4.32 -4.72 18.12
CA SER A 230 4.02 -3.59 18.99
C SER A 230 3.19 -2.51 18.30
N ASP A 231 2.56 -2.84 17.15
CA ASP A 231 1.71 -1.92 16.41
C ASP A 231 0.42 -1.63 17.20
N THR A 232 0.36 -0.39 17.67
CA THR A 232 -0.81 0.13 18.40
C THR A 232 -1.71 0.99 17.53
N PHE A 233 -1.30 1.33 16.31
CA PHE A 233 -2.13 2.10 15.37
C PHE A 233 -3.09 1.14 14.64
N VAL A 234 -2.56 0.19 13.87
CA VAL A 234 -3.33 -0.96 13.37
C VAL A 234 -2.99 -2.17 14.23
N PRO A 235 -3.87 -2.62 15.14
CA PRO A 235 -3.54 -3.67 16.09
C PRO A 235 -3.03 -4.94 15.42
N THR A 236 -1.91 -5.49 15.91
CA THR A 236 -1.31 -6.73 15.39
C THR A 236 -2.31 -7.90 15.34
N ALA A 237 -3.33 -7.89 16.19
CA ALA A 237 -4.40 -8.90 16.15
C ALA A 237 -5.13 -8.96 14.80
N MET A 238 -5.12 -7.87 14.02
CA MET A 238 -5.77 -7.82 12.70
C MET A 238 -5.06 -8.73 11.69
N VAL A 239 -3.72 -8.76 11.67
CA VAL A 239 -2.99 -9.61 10.72
C VAL A 239 -3.24 -11.09 10.95
N TYR A 240 -3.43 -11.53 12.17
CA TYR A 240 -3.76 -12.94 12.45
C TYR A 240 -5.13 -13.34 11.88
N ARG A 241 -6.11 -12.43 11.94
CA ARG A 241 -7.43 -12.62 11.32
C ARG A 241 -7.32 -12.70 9.79
N LEU A 242 -6.56 -11.78 9.18
CA LEU A 242 -6.30 -11.74 7.75
C LEU A 242 -5.58 -13.01 7.28
N TYR A 243 -4.48 -13.35 7.95
CA TYR A 243 -3.72 -14.56 7.65
C TYR A 243 -4.55 -15.83 7.78
N SER A 244 -5.35 -15.94 8.84
CA SER A 244 -6.23 -17.10 9.04
C SER A 244 -7.26 -17.24 7.91
N ALA A 245 -7.84 -16.13 7.46
CA ALA A 245 -8.88 -16.11 6.46
C ALA A 245 -8.36 -16.41 5.03
N LYS A 246 -7.11 -16.02 4.71
CA LYS A 246 -6.50 -16.20 3.40
C LYS A 246 -6.22 -17.69 3.12
N PRO A 247 -6.68 -18.28 1.98
CA PRO A 247 -6.26 -19.61 1.53
C PRO A 247 -4.76 -19.66 1.21
N GLN A 248 -4.20 -20.87 1.09
CA GLN A 248 -2.83 -21.04 0.57
C GLN A 248 -2.75 -20.61 -0.93
N PRO A 249 -1.59 -20.16 -1.41
CA PRO A 249 -0.31 -20.00 -0.72
C PRO A 249 -0.22 -18.70 0.06
N LYS A 250 0.33 -18.75 1.28
CA LYS A 250 0.53 -17.59 2.15
C LYS A 250 1.73 -17.77 3.08
N ALA A 251 2.31 -16.64 3.51
CA ALA A 251 3.36 -16.59 4.51
C ALA A 251 3.09 -15.47 5.52
N LEU A 252 3.60 -15.58 6.74
CA LEU A 252 3.48 -14.58 7.78
C LEU A 252 4.84 -14.31 8.41
N TRP A 253 5.15 -13.03 8.63
CA TRP A 253 6.26 -12.60 9.46
C TRP A 253 5.81 -11.49 10.40
N ILE A 254 6.00 -11.70 11.69
CA ILE A 254 5.79 -10.70 12.73
C ILE A 254 7.14 -10.09 13.06
N ALA A 255 7.31 -8.80 12.79
CA ALA A 255 8.52 -8.04 13.08
C ALA A 255 8.55 -7.70 14.58
N LYS A 256 9.62 -8.14 15.25
CA LYS A 256 9.76 -8.02 16.71
C LYS A 256 10.08 -6.57 17.09
N ASP A 257 9.57 -6.12 18.25
CA ASP A 257 9.81 -4.79 18.83
C ASP A 257 9.56 -3.67 17.81
N THR A 258 8.48 -3.78 17.02
CA THR A 258 8.19 -2.91 15.90
C THR A 258 6.76 -2.36 15.98
N ASP A 259 6.64 -1.06 15.89
CA ASP A 259 5.39 -0.33 15.81
C ASP A 259 4.88 -0.18 14.36
N HIS A 260 3.85 0.65 14.14
CA HIS A 260 3.18 0.81 12.85
C HIS A 260 4.10 1.28 11.73
N ALA A 261 4.10 0.56 10.60
CA ALA A 261 4.83 0.88 9.37
C ALA A 261 6.37 0.98 9.50
N HIS A 262 6.95 0.49 10.60
CA HIS A 262 8.40 0.52 10.83
C HIS A 262 9.11 -0.82 10.59
N SER A 263 8.41 -1.84 10.08
CA SER A 263 9.01 -3.17 9.84
C SER A 263 10.27 -3.11 8.96
N TYR A 264 10.22 -2.33 7.88
CA TYR A 264 11.39 -2.14 7.01
C TYR A 264 12.48 -1.27 7.67
N LEU A 265 12.10 -0.19 8.35
CA LEU A 265 13.05 0.71 9.02
C LEU A 265 13.87 -0.03 10.09
N ASN A 266 13.19 -0.80 10.95
CA ASN A 266 13.81 -1.47 12.08
C ASN A 266 14.58 -2.74 11.69
N HIS A 267 14.16 -3.43 10.61
CA HIS A 267 14.67 -4.76 10.26
C HIS A 267 15.02 -4.93 8.77
N ARG A 268 15.65 -3.92 8.13
CA ARG A 268 15.91 -3.88 6.66
C ARG A 268 16.45 -5.18 6.08
N GLY A 269 17.49 -5.75 6.69
CA GLY A 269 18.13 -6.97 6.20
C GLY A 269 17.19 -8.18 6.26
N GLU A 270 16.49 -8.35 7.38
CA GLU A 270 15.53 -9.44 7.57
C GLU A 270 14.31 -9.26 6.65
N TYR A 271 13.77 -8.04 6.57
CA TYR A 271 12.66 -7.70 5.69
C TYR A 271 12.98 -8.05 4.23
N THR A 272 14.12 -7.55 3.72
CA THR A 272 14.58 -7.83 2.35
C THR A 272 14.76 -9.34 2.13
N ARG A 273 15.31 -10.06 3.12
CA ARG A 273 15.49 -11.51 3.05
C ARG A 273 14.15 -12.24 2.99
N ARG A 274 13.16 -11.84 3.82
CA ARG A 274 11.80 -12.43 3.84
C ARG A 274 11.06 -12.19 2.53
N VAL A 275 11.08 -10.96 2.02
CA VAL A 275 10.49 -10.63 0.73
C VAL A 275 11.17 -11.42 -0.39
N ARG A 276 12.51 -11.46 -0.44
CA ARG A 276 13.26 -12.25 -1.44
C ARG A 276 12.87 -13.72 -1.38
N GLN A 277 12.86 -14.32 -0.21
CA GLN A 277 12.49 -15.74 -0.03
C GLN A 277 11.06 -15.99 -0.53
N PHE A 278 10.10 -15.15 -0.16
CA PHE A 278 8.73 -15.27 -0.61
C PHE A 278 8.60 -15.16 -2.15
N LEU A 279 9.35 -14.24 -2.78
CA LEU A 279 9.33 -14.03 -4.22
C LEU A 279 10.07 -15.13 -5.01
N SER A 280 10.93 -15.92 -4.36
CA SER A 280 11.70 -16.99 -5.00
C SER A 280 11.05 -18.37 -4.93
N VAL A 281 10.02 -18.56 -4.11
CA VAL A 281 9.31 -19.86 -4.00
C VAL A 281 8.57 -20.14 -5.29
N SER A 282 8.86 -21.27 -5.93
CA SER A 282 8.07 -21.72 -7.09
C SER A 282 6.63 -21.98 -6.66
N ILE A 283 5.67 -21.44 -7.41
CA ILE A 283 4.26 -21.75 -7.23
C ILE A 283 4.03 -23.09 -7.95
N PRO A 284 3.46 -24.11 -7.27
CA PRO A 284 3.18 -25.40 -7.89
C PRO A 284 2.14 -25.31 -9.02
#